data_01ee5178f610cf0a0467260224d83498
#
_entry.id   01ee5178f610cf0a0467260224d83498
#
_cell.length_a   1.000
_cell.length_b   1.000
_cell.length_c   1.000
_cell.angle_alpha   90.00
_cell.angle_beta   90.00
_cell.angle_gamma   90.00
#
_symmetry.space_group_name_H-M   'P 1'
#
loop_
_entity.id
_entity.type
_entity.pdbx_description
1 polymer ?
#
loop_
_entity_poly.entity_id
_entity_poly.type
_entity_poly.pdbx_seq_one_letter_code
_entity_poly.pdbx_strand_id
1 'polypeptide(L)'
;IRHAIRFTAPQTQASHLWPARHDASSLTGTNYPPMGLRLRLRADFDISTYPPEIQVILQAFKTYGLILADNGSAWYISGVPDARWDNDMLHEMDDITGADFEVVDVSSLMINPNSGQAVQP
;
A
#
# COMPACT_ATOMS: atom_id res chain seq x y z
N ILE A 1 -3.66 8.00 11.65
CA ILE A 1 -3.02 6.75 11.22
C ILE A 1 -1.52 7.01 11.10
N ARG A 2 -0.70 6.21 11.77
CA ARG A 2 0.77 6.39 11.82
C ARG A 2 1.52 5.15 11.34
N HIS A 3 1.04 4.55 10.26
CA HIS A 3 1.65 3.37 9.64
C HIS A 3 1.21 3.27 8.19
N ALA A 4 1.95 2.50 7.40
CA ALA A 4 1.52 2.16 6.05
C ALA A 4 0.28 1.26 6.09
N ILE A 5 -0.55 1.37 5.07
CA ILE A 5 -1.78 0.59 4.96
C ILE A 5 -1.54 -0.57 4.00
N ARG A 6 -2.02 -1.75 4.36
CA ARG A 6 -1.91 -2.92 3.49
C ARG A 6 -2.94 -2.86 2.36
N PHE A 7 -2.53 -3.35 1.19
CA PHE A 7 -3.46 -3.56 0.07
C PHE A 7 -3.19 -4.91 -0.59
N THR A 8 -4.13 -5.33 -1.43
CA THR A 8 -4.03 -6.57 -2.19
C THR A 8 -4.07 -6.30 -3.69
N ALA A 9 -3.57 -7.25 -4.46
CA ALA A 9 -3.65 -7.28 -5.92
C ALA A 9 -4.03 -8.69 -6.37
N PRO A 10 -4.78 -8.84 -7.49
CA PRO A 10 -5.23 -10.16 -7.95
C PRO A 10 -4.10 -11.02 -8.49
N GLN A 11 -3.04 -10.40 -9.00
CA GLN A 11 -1.88 -11.09 -9.57
C GLN A 11 -0.60 -10.42 -9.06
N THR A 12 0.32 -11.22 -8.55
CA THR A 12 1.61 -10.76 -8.04
C THR A 12 2.74 -11.52 -8.68
N GLN A 13 3.94 -10.94 -8.65
CA GLN A 13 5.14 -11.58 -9.18
C GLN A 13 5.68 -12.64 -8.21
N ALA A 14 6.31 -13.68 -8.74
CA ALA A 14 7.05 -14.69 -7.98
C ALA A 14 8.37 -14.11 -7.42
N SER A 15 8.26 -13.02 -6.70
CA SER A 15 9.35 -12.32 -6.04
C SER A 15 8.80 -11.44 -4.92
N HIS A 16 9.70 -10.94 -4.10
CA HIS A 16 9.31 -10.00 -3.03
C HIS A 16 10.38 -8.93 -2.83
N LEU A 17 9.93 -7.80 -2.32
CA LEU A 17 10.77 -6.68 -1.89
C LEU A 17 10.70 -6.55 -0.36
N TRP A 18 11.80 -6.11 0.23
CA TRP A 18 11.79 -5.78 1.65
C TRP A 18 10.66 -4.79 1.98
N PRO A 19 9.91 -4.91 3.07
CA PRO A 19 10.10 -5.85 4.19
C PRO A 19 9.40 -7.21 4.05
N ALA A 20 8.78 -7.51 2.92
CA ALA A 20 8.24 -8.85 2.67
C ALA A 20 9.37 -9.90 2.64
N ARG A 21 9.03 -11.13 3.02
CA ARG A 21 10.00 -12.21 3.18
C ARG A 21 9.62 -13.48 2.43
N HIS A 22 8.55 -13.44 1.65
CA HIS A 22 8.10 -14.61 0.88
C HIS A 22 7.31 -14.14 -0.34
N ASP A 23 7.24 -15.01 -1.32
CA ASP A 23 6.40 -14.86 -2.50
C ASP A 23 5.05 -15.53 -2.26
N ALA A 24 4.03 -15.11 -3.02
CA ALA A 24 2.69 -15.71 -2.96
C ALA A 24 2.15 -16.02 -4.36
N SER A 25 3.02 -16.19 -5.35
CA SER A 25 2.65 -16.40 -6.75
C SER A 25 3.74 -17.18 -7.48
N SER A 26 3.35 -17.80 -8.60
CA SER A 26 4.28 -18.43 -9.55
C SER A 26 4.47 -17.59 -10.84
N LEU A 27 3.88 -16.41 -10.94
CA LEU A 27 3.95 -15.55 -12.13
C LEU A 27 5.31 -14.85 -12.21
N THR A 28 5.96 -14.89 -13.37
CA THR A 28 7.33 -14.37 -13.55
C THR A 28 7.42 -13.09 -14.37
N GLY A 29 6.30 -12.58 -14.89
CA GLY A 29 6.29 -11.35 -15.69
C GLY A 29 6.63 -10.11 -14.88
N THR A 30 7.39 -9.19 -15.48
CA THR A 30 7.77 -7.91 -14.85
C THR A 30 6.62 -6.91 -14.73
N ASN A 31 5.49 -7.20 -15.36
CA ASN A 31 4.25 -6.42 -15.26
C ASN A 31 3.43 -6.76 -14.00
N TYR A 32 3.83 -7.79 -13.26
CA TYR A 32 3.19 -8.14 -11.99
C TYR A 32 3.92 -7.49 -10.81
N PRO A 33 3.19 -6.85 -9.87
CA PRO A 33 3.85 -6.24 -8.71
C PRO A 33 4.40 -7.32 -7.77
N PRO A 34 5.64 -7.16 -7.27
CA PRO A 34 6.18 -8.07 -6.27
C PRO A 34 5.56 -7.84 -4.90
N MET A 35 5.47 -8.89 -4.07
CA MET A 35 5.06 -8.76 -2.68
C MET A 35 5.97 -7.77 -1.94
N GLY A 36 5.39 -6.95 -1.06
CA GLY A 36 6.14 -5.90 -0.35
C GLY A 36 6.31 -4.59 -1.12
N LEU A 37 5.82 -4.52 -2.37
CA LEU A 37 5.87 -3.26 -3.14
C LEU A 37 5.31 -2.11 -2.30
N ARG A 38 6.10 -1.03 -2.21
CA ARG A 38 5.70 0.18 -1.50
C ARG A 38 5.22 1.25 -2.46
N LEU A 39 4.04 1.77 -2.21
CA LEU A 39 3.46 2.88 -2.95
C LEU A 39 3.20 4.04 -2.00
N ARG A 40 3.17 5.26 -2.53
CA ARG A 40 2.61 6.41 -1.83
C ARG A 40 1.71 7.22 -2.75
N LEU A 41 0.69 7.83 -2.18
CA LEU A 41 -0.15 8.79 -2.89
C LEU A 41 0.71 10.01 -3.24
N ARG A 42 0.61 10.48 -4.49
CA ARG A 42 1.40 11.61 -4.97
C ARG A 42 1.17 12.85 -4.12
N ALA A 43 2.23 13.61 -3.88
CA ALA A 43 2.16 14.81 -3.04
C ALA A 43 1.18 15.86 -3.60
N ASP A 44 1.06 15.93 -4.93
CA ASP A 44 0.19 16.88 -5.64
C ASP A 44 -1.28 16.42 -5.75
N PHE A 45 -1.60 15.20 -5.28
CA PHE A 45 -2.99 14.74 -5.23
C PHE A 45 -3.79 15.58 -4.23
N ASP A 46 -4.88 16.19 -4.70
CA ASP A 46 -5.72 17.04 -3.86
C ASP A 46 -6.69 16.20 -3.02
N ILE A 47 -6.45 16.17 -1.72
CA ILE A 47 -7.30 15.45 -0.75
C ILE A 47 -8.40 16.34 -0.15
N SER A 48 -8.38 17.64 -0.41
CA SER A 48 -9.27 18.61 0.24
C SER A 48 -10.76 18.45 -0.12
N THR A 49 -11.04 17.78 -1.23
CA THR A 49 -12.39 17.53 -1.72
C THR A 49 -13.07 16.33 -1.06
N TYR A 50 -12.32 15.54 -0.28
CA TYR A 50 -12.83 14.34 0.39
C TYR A 50 -13.35 14.66 1.80
N PRO A 51 -14.28 13.84 2.34
CA PRO A 51 -14.71 13.95 3.73
C PRO A 51 -13.52 13.89 4.71
N PRO A 52 -13.61 14.56 5.88
CA PRO A 52 -12.50 14.60 6.85
C PRO A 52 -11.95 13.22 7.27
N GLU A 53 -12.81 12.23 7.42
CA GLU A 53 -12.42 10.87 7.77
C GLU A 53 -11.59 10.20 6.66
N ILE A 54 -11.97 10.45 5.40
CA ILE A 54 -11.22 9.97 4.25
C ILE A 54 -9.89 10.71 4.10
N GLN A 55 -9.86 12.00 4.38
CA GLN A 55 -8.61 12.77 4.38
C GLN A 55 -7.56 12.18 5.33
N VAL A 56 -7.98 11.63 6.47
CA VAL A 56 -7.06 10.95 7.42
C VAL A 56 -6.40 9.75 6.75
N ILE A 57 -7.16 8.95 5.99
CA ILE A 57 -6.64 7.79 5.25
C ILE A 57 -5.71 8.25 4.13
N LEU A 58 -6.14 9.22 3.34
CA LEU A 58 -5.37 9.73 2.20
C LEU A 58 -4.08 10.42 2.66
N GLN A 59 -4.10 11.09 3.80
CA GLN A 59 -2.88 11.66 4.38
C GLN A 59 -1.92 10.55 4.82
N ALA A 60 -2.43 9.44 5.36
CA ALA A 60 -1.60 8.28 5.66
C ALA A 60 -0.98 7.67 4.40
N PHE A 61 -1.73 7.63 3.28
CA PHE A 61 -1.20 7.19 1.99
C PHE A 61 -0.05 8.09 1.50
N LYS A 62 -0.11 9.38 1.77
CA LYS A 62 0.98 10.32 1.42
C LYS A 62 2.19 10.17 2.33
N THR A 63 1.97 10.01 3.63
CA THR A 63 3.04 10.03 4.64
C THR A 63 3.71 8.68 4.81
N TYR A 64 2.91 7.60 4.91
CA TYR A 64 3.39 6.25 5.20
C TYR A 64 3.24 5.29 4.02
N GLY A 65 2.31 5.59 3.10
CA GLY A 65 2.08 4.82 1.89
C GLY A 65 1.27 3.55 2.09
N LEU A 66 1.35 2.71 1.07
CA LEU A 66 0.71 1.40 0.98
C LEU A 66 1.77 0.32 0.83
N ILE A 67 1.53 -0.86 1.38
CA ILE A 67 2.36 -2.05 1.18
C ILE A 67 1.50 -3.16 0.57
N LEU A 68 1.97 -3.74 -0.54
CA LEU A 68 1.36 -4.93 -1.11
C LEU A 68 1.62 -6.11 -0.18
N ALA A 69 0.57 -6.58 0.48
CA ALA A 69 0.68 -7.53 1.57
C ALA A 69 0.18 -8.94 1.23
N ASP A 70 -0.67 -9.07 0.20
CA ASP A 70 -1.24 -10.36 -0.18
C ASP A 70 -1.87 -10.32 -1.57
N ASN A 71 -2.13 -11.52 -2.12
CA ASN A 71 -3.04 -11.68 -3.24
C ASN A 71 -4.49 -11.49 -2.76
N GLY A 72 -5.34 -10.96 -3.62
CA GLY A 72 -6.74 -10.72 -3.31
C GLY A 72 -7.39 -9.82 -4.33
N SER A 73 -8.50 -9.19 -3.97
CA SER A 73 -9.19 -8.25 -4.86
C SER A 73 -8.29 -7.07 -5.22
N ALA A 74 -8.49 -6.55 -6.44
CA ALA A 74 -7.72 -5.41 -6.94
C ALA A 74 -7.93 -4.18 -6.05
N TRP A 75 -6.81 -3.58 -5.61
CA TRP A 75 -6.80 -2.36 -4.82
C TRP A 75 -7.64 -2.43 -3.54
N TYR A 76 -7.77 -3.62 -2.97
CA TYR A 76 -8.49 -3.80 -1.73
C TYR A 76 -7.58 -3.42 -0.56
N ILE A 77 -8.03 -2.47 0.26
CA ILE A 77 -7.37 -2.10 1.53
C ILE A 77 -8.14 -2.70 2.69
N SER A 78 -7.46 -3.00 3.76
CA SER A 78 -8.08 -3.51 4.97
C SER A 78 -7.43 -2.95 6.22
N GLY A 79 -8.23 -2.84 7.26
CA GLY A 79 -7.81 -2.42 8.59
C GLY A 79 -8.55 -3.21 9.66
N VAL A 80 -8.42 -2.80 10.90
CA VAL A 80 -9.18 -3.39 12.00
C VAL A 80 -10.66 -3.03 11.84
N PRO A 81 -11.57 -4.01 11.86
CA PRO A 81 -13.00 -3.74 11.83
C PRO A 81 -13.41 -2.84 12.99
N ASP A 82 -14.16 -1.80 12.69
CA ASP A 82 -14.67 -0.86 13.70
C ASP A 82 -15.99 -0.29 13.20
N ALA A 83 -17.03 -0.34 14.04
CA ALA A 83 -18.37 0.11 13.69
C ALA A 83 -18.47 1.62 13.45
N ARG A 84 -17.43 2.40 13.76
CA ARG A 84 -17.36 3.83 13.47
C ARG A 84 -17.04 4.13 12.01
N TRP A 85 -16.53 3.15 11.25
CA TRP A 85 -16.32 3.31 9.81
C TRP A 85 -17.64 3.11 9.07
N ASP A 86 -17.94 4.06 8.18
CA ASP A 86 -19.05 3.98 7.25
C ASP A 86 -18.54 3.44 5.91
N ASN A 87 -19.06 2.27 5.50
CA ASN A 87 -18.64 1.65 4.24
C ASN A 87 -18.97 2.51 3.02
N ASP A 88 -20.11 3.20 3.01
CA ASP A 88 -20.48 4.08 1.91
C ASP A 88 -19.50 5.25 1.80
N MET A 89 -19.09 5.81 2.93
CA MET A 89 -18.05 6.84 2.97
C MET A 89 -16.70 6.33 2.48
N LEU A 90 -16.31 5.10 2.81
CA LEU A 90 -15.06 4.51 2.35
C LEU A 90 -15.02 4.36 0.81
N HIS A 91 -16.16 4.17 0.15
CA HIS A 91 -16.27 4.12 -1.31
C HIS A 91 -16.03 5.47 -1.99
N GLU A 92 -15.96 6.57 -1.27
CA GLU A 92 -15.52 7.85 -1.82
C GLU A 92 -14.09 7.79 -2.39
N MET A 93 -13.29 6.80 -2.00
CA MET A 93 -11.95 6.56 -2.52
C MET A 93 -11.92 5.77 -3.83
N ASP A 94 -13.05 5.30 -4.34
CA ASP A 94 -13.11 4.42 -5.52
C ASP A 94 -12.68 5.12 -6.82
N ASP A 95 -12.62 6.43 -6.85
CA ASP A 95 -12.12 7.22 -7.98
C ASP A 95 -10.58 7.32 -8.03
N ILE A 96 -9.90 6.91 -6.96
CA ILE A 96 -8.43 6.92 -6.88
C ILE A 96 -7.88 5.70 -7.64
N THR A 97 -6.95 5.95 -8.54
CA THR A 97 -6.36 4.91 -9.40
C THR A 97 -4.87 4.74 -9.16
N GLY A 98 -4.29 3.70 -9.75
CA GLY A 98 -2.84 3.47 -9.68
C GLY A 98 -2.00 4.64 -10.21
N ALA A 99 -2.54 5.43 -11.14
CA ALA A 99 -1.86 6.60 -11.68
C ALA A 99 -1.69 7.73 -10.65
N ASP A 100 -2.46 7.72 -9.58
CA ASP A 100 -2.37 8.70 -8.49
C ASP A 100 -1.27 8.35 -7.48
N PHE A 101 -0.65 7.18 -7.62
CA PHE A 101 0.41 6.70 -6.75
C PHE A 101 1.76 6.69 -7.47
N GLU A 102 2.81 6.65 -6.69
CA GLU A 102 4.18 6.44 -7.15
C GLU A 102 4.86 5.35 -6.33
N VAL A 103 5.78 4.63 -6.96
CA VAL A 103 6.57 3.58 -6.32
C VAL A 103 7.64 4.23 -5.43
N VAL A 104 7.81 3.70 -4.23
CA VAL A 104 8.84 4.13 -3.29
C VAL A 104 9.92 3.05 -3.19
N ASP A 105 11.17 3.41 -3.48
CA ASP A 105 12.32 2.57 -3.22
C ASP A 105 12.70 2.65 -1.74
N VAL A 106 12.55 1.54 -1.03
CA VAL A 106 12.85 1.44 0.41
C VAL A 106 14.17 0.73 0.70
N SER A 107 14.98 0.46 -0.32
CA SER A 107 16.22 -0.32 -0.17
C SER A 107 17.21 0.31 0.81
N SER A 108 17.22 1.63 0.93
CA SER A 108 18.07 2.35 1.90
C SER A 108 17.65 2.16 3.36
N LEU A 109 16.44 1.67 3.60
CA LEU A 109 15.92 1.44 4.95
C LEU A 109 16.23 0.03 5.47
N MET A 110 16.55 -0.91 4.59
CA MET A 110 16.80 -2.29 4.99
C MET A 110 18.23 -2.51 5.47
N ILE A 111 18.39 -3.32 6.51
CA ILE A 111 19.70 -3.84 6.91
C ILE A 111 20.09 -5.01 6.00
N ASN A 112 19.14 -5.91 5.75
CA ASN A 112 19.35 -7.13 4.98
C ASN A 112 18.02 -7.51 4.29
N PRO A 113 18.03 -7.88 3.00
CA PRO A 113 16.80 -8.23 2.28
C PRO A 113 16.08 -9.47 2.83
N ASN A 114 16.76 -10.30 3.59
CA ASN A 114 16.19 -11.51 4.21
C ASN A 114 15.76 -11.31 5.67
N SER A 115 15.82 -10.11 6.20
CA SER A 115 15.32 -9.77 7.54
C SER A 115 14.27 -8.68 7.46
N GLY A 116 13.37 -8.61 8.44
CA GLY A 116 12.42 -7.51 8.55
C GLY A 116 13.00 -6.26 9.24
N GLN A 117 14.30 -6.26 9.51
CA GLN A 117 14.94 -5.20 10.29
C GLN A 117 15.24 -3.98 9.42
N ALA A 118 14.94 -2.81 9.97
CA ALA A 118 15.26 -1.53 9.37
C ALA A 118 16.54 -0.93 9.99
N VAL A 119 17.21 -0.12 9.19
CA VAL A 119 18.29 0.73 9.70
C VAL A 119 17.71 1.66 10.78
N GLN A 120 18.39 1.77 11.90
CA GLN A 120 17.99 2.70 12.97
C GLN A 120 18.22 4.14 12.48
N PRO A 121 17.26 5.05 12.72
CA PRO A 121 17.43 6.45 12.39
C PRO A 121 18.53 7.13 13.21
#